data_9bc7752dda85c0c280339cf5de461af7
#
_entry.id   9bc7752dda85c0c280339cf5de461af7
#
_cell.length_a   1.000
_cell.length_b   1.000
_cell.length_c   1.000
_cell.angle_alpha   90.00
_cell.angle_beta   90.00
_cell.angle_gamma   90.00
#
_symmetry.space_group_name_H-M   'P 1'
#
loop_
_entity.id
_entity.type
_entity.pdbx_description
1 polymer ?
#
loop_
_entity_poly.entity_id
_entity_poly.type
_entity_poly.pdbx_seq_one_letter_code
_entity_poly.pdbx_strand_id
1 'polypeptide(L)'
;MLFRSCAAKVIGDDAIARQMNDLPESIAPLVKGGGSLTALPIIETQAGDVSAYIPTNVISITDGQIFLESDLFNSGVRPAINVGISVSRVGGSAQIKSMKKVAGTLKLDQAQYRELEAFAKFGSDLDAATMGVIEKGKRNVEILKQPQSDPYPVENQIAIIYAGSKNLLRQVPVNRVKEFEREYLEFLNVSHRDVLDELKAGKLTDEITATLEKVAKELAEKYAA
;
A
#
# COMPACT_ATOMS: atom_id res chain seq x y z
N MET A 1 -11.04 12.63 -3.39
CA MET A 1 -9.58 12.75 -3.26
C MET A 1 -9.21 12.93 -1.81
N LEU A 2 -8.30 12.10 -1.30
CA LEU A 2 -7.88 12.12 0.09
C LEU A 2 -6.46 12.70 0.18
N PHE A 3 -6.25 13.68 1.03
CA PHE A 3 -4.93 14.28 1.26
C PHE A 3 -4.42 13.88 2.64
N ARG A 4 -3.13 13.61 2.72
CA ARG A 4 -2.45 13.36 3.97
C ARG A 4 -1.53 14.53 4.29
N SER A 5 -1.81 15.22 5.39
CA SER A 5 -0.86 16.15 5.99
C SER A 5 -0.25 15.51 7.23
N CYS A 6 1.06 15.36 7.25
CA CYS A 6 1.81 15.00 8.45
C CYS A 6 2.51 16.27 8.91
N ALA A 7 1.82 17.09 9.69
CA ALA A 7 2.44 18.19 10.40
C ALA A 7 2.56 17.82 11.87
N ALA A 8 3.61 17.13 12.24
CA ALA A 8 3.89 16.91 13.64
C ALA A 8 5.27 17.48 13.96
N LYS A 9 5.30 18.69 14.47
CA LYS A 9 6.41 19.09 15.31
C LYS A 9 6.16 18.44 16.65
N VAL A 10 6.82 17.32 16.91
CA VAL A 10 6.79 16.68 18.21
C VAL A 10 7.68 17.51 19.15
N ILE A 11 7.07 18.15 20.15
CA ILE A 11 7.78 18.77 21.24
C ILE A 11 8.04 17.66 22.26
N GLY A 12 9.26 17.11 22.26
CA GLY A 12 9.64 16.01 23.15
C GLY A 12 9.89 16.43 24.60
N ASP A 13 9.98 17.73 24.86
CA ASP A 13 10.28 18.30 26.18
C ASP A 13 9.00 18.91 26.79
N ASP A 14 8.61 18.41 27.98
CA ASP A 14 7.43 18.88 28.70
C ASP A 14 7.55 20.36 29.11
N ALA A 15 8.75 20.83 29.43
CA ALA A 15 8.96 22.23 29.82
C ALA A 15 8.71 23.18 28.64
N ILE A 16 9.20 22.80 27.44
CA ILE A 16 8.98 23.58 26.21
C ILE A 16 7.49 23.53 25.82
N ALA A 17 6.84 22.36 25.93
CA ALA A 17 5.42 22.21 25.62
C ALA A 17 4.53 23.09 26.51
N ARG A 18 4.88 23.27 27.78
CA ARG A 18 4.17 24.12 28.74
C ARG A 18 4.39 25.62 28.53
N GLN A 19 5.40 26.01 27.78
CA GLN A 19 5.70 27.42 27.43
C GLN A 19 4.97 27.90 26.16
N MET A 20 4.10 27.10 25.58
CA MET A 20 3.30 27.53 24.42
C MET A 20 2.35 28.66 24.80
N ASN A 21 2.37 29.76 24.05
CA ASN A 21 1.64 30.98 24.37
C ASN A 21 0.09 30.85 24.33
N ASP A 22 -0.42 29.81 23.69
CA ASP A 22 -1.86 29.61 23.47
C ASP A 22 -2.48 28.60 24.44
N LEU A 23 -1.78 28.22 25.50
CA LEU A 23 -2.28 27.24 26.48
C LEU A 23 -3.07 27.96 27.58
N PRO A 24 -4.36 27.59 27.78
CA PRO A 24 -5.09 28.02 28.96
C PRO A 24 -4.37 27.61 30.25
N GLU A 25 -4.28 28.51 31.23
CA GLU A 25 -3.63 28.26 32.52
C GLU A 25 -4.12 26.99 33.24
N SER A 26 -5.42 26.68 33.08
CA SER A 26 -6.06 25.52 33.68
C SER A 26 -5.53 24.18 33.18
N ILE A 27 -5.01 24.11 31.93
CA ILE A 27 -4.50 22.87 31.32
C ILE A 27 -2.98 22.83 31.22
N ALA A 28 -2.29 23.94 31.39
CA ALA A 28 -0.84 24.00 31.32
C ALA A 28 -0.12 22.96 32.22
N PRO A 29 -0.58 22.67 33.45
CA PRO A 29 0.04 21.63 34.30
C PRO A 29 -0.13 20.20 33.76
N LEU A 30 -1.17 19.98 32.92
CA LEU A 30 -1.49 18.66 32.37
C LEU A 30 -0.75 18.37 31.06
N VAL A 31 -0.14 19.39 30.46
CA VAL A 31 0.54 19.27 29.17
C VAL A 31 1.82 18.45 29.33
N LYS A 32 1.94 17.43 28.49
CA LYS A 32 3.14 16.60 28.32
C LYS A 32 3.69 16.80 26.93
N GLY A 33 5.01 16.80 26.81
CA GLY A 33 5.70 16.79 25.52
C GLY A 33 5.50 15.47 24.79
N GLY A 34 5.65 15.51 23.49
CA GLY A 34 5.49 14.37 22.59
C GLY A 34 4.08 14.22 22.05
N GLY A 35 3.94 13.30 21.13
CA GLY A 35 2.70 13.07 20.40
C GLY A 35 2.79 13.44 18.92
N SER A 36 1.85 12.95 18.13
CA SER A 36 1.74 13.25 16.71
C SER A 36 0.28 13.39 16.29
N LEU A 37 0.03 14.29 15.35
CA LEU A 37 -1.28 14.45 14.72
C LEU A 37 -1.13 14.25 13.22
N THR A 38 -1.91 13.33 12.65
CA THR A 38 -2.03 13.16 11.21
C THR A 38 -3.42 13.60 10.78
N ALA A 39 -3.51 14.61 9.93
CA ALA A 39 -4.76 15.05 9.33
C ALA A 39 -4.93 14.44 7.94
N LEU A 40 -6.12 13.96 7.63
CA LEU A 40 -6.51 13.40 6.33
C LEU A 40 -7.69 14.20 5.77
N PRO A 41 -7.45 15.41 5.21
CA PRO A 41 -8.52 16.18 4.60
C PRO A 41 -9.04 15.48 3.34
N ILE A 42 -10.36 15.45 3.18
CA ILE A 42 -11.03 14.89 2.01
C ILE A 42 -11.50 16.04 1.14
N ILE A 43 -11.08 16.03 -0.14
CA ILE A 43 -11.47 17.02 -1.13
C ILE A 43 -12.17 16.30 -2.28
N GLU A 44 -13.35 16.79 -2.64
CA GLU A 44 -14.04 16.37 -3.83
C GLU A 44 -13.50 17.13 -5.05
N THR A 45 -13.21 16.40 -6.12
CA THR A 45 -12.84 16.98 -7.42
C THR A 45 -13.99 16.83 -8.39
N GLN A 46 -14.35 17.88 -9.12
CA GLN A 46 -15.34 17.78 -10.18
C GLN A 46 -14.71 17.11 -11.41
N ALA A 47 -15.31 16.04 -11.89
CA ALA A 47 -14.84 15.26 -13.05
C ALA A 47 -13.37 14.83 -12.97
N GLY A 48 -12.81 14.67 -11.75
CA GLY A 48 -11.41 14.31 -11.57
C GLY A 48 -10.40 15.45 -11.81
N ASP A 49 -10.85 16.68 -11.99
CA ASP A 49 -9.95 17.83 -12.23
C ASP A 49 -9.14 18.16 -10.98
N VAL A 50 -7.87 17.79 -11.00
CA VAL A 50 -6.89 18.09 -9.95
C VAL A 50 -6.21 19.44 -10.13
N SER A 51 -6.39 20.08 -11.29
CA SER A 51 -5.80 21.38 -11.61
C SER A 51 -6.62 22.57 -11.08
N ALA A 52 -7.83 22.30 -10.60
CA ALA A 52 -8.68 23.31 -9.97
C ALA A 52 -8.00 23.94 -8.74
N TYR A 53 -8.43 25.14 -8.37
CA TYR A 53 -7.80 25.95 -7.33
C TYR A 53 -7.69 25.24 -5.97
N ILE A 54 -8.77 24.63 -5.48
CA ILE A 54 -8.77 23.96 -4.17
C ILE A 54 -7.85 22.73 -4.16
N PRO A 55 -7.97 21.75 -5.09
CA PRO A 55 -7.05 20.62 -5.14
C PRO A 55 -5.58 21.04 -5.23
N THR A 56 -5.26 21.99 -6.10
CA THR A 56 -3.89 22.48 -6.30
C THR A 56 -3.29 23.04 -5.02
N ASN A 57 -4.03 23.88 -4.31
CA ASN A 57 -3.58 24.46 -3.04
C ASN A 57 -3.37 23.38 -1.98
N VAL A 58 -4.30 22.44 -1.84
CA VAL A 58 -4.18 21.39 -0.82
C VAL A 58 -3.02 20.44 -1.13
N ILE A 59 -2.77 20.10 -2.40
CA ILE A 59 -1.59 19.33 -2.81
C ILE A 59 -0.29 20.04 -2.43
N SER A 60 -0.24 21.37 -2.56
CA SER A 60 0.96 22.15 -2.24
C SER A 60 1.24 22.25 -0.75
N ILE A 61 0.21 22.27 0.08
CA ILE A 61 0.29 22.41 1.55
C ILE A 61 0.55 21.07 2.23
N THR A 62 0.01 19.97 1.70
CA THR A 62 0.09 18.63 2.30
C THR A 62 1.32 17.85 1.85
N ASP A 63 1.65 16.79 2.59
CA ASP A 63 2.78 15.89 2.29
C ASP A 63 2.47 14.85 1.21
N GLY A 64 1.40 15.00 0.49
CA GLY A 64 1.01 14.11 -0.58
C GLY A 64 -0.50 13.94 -0.70
N GLN A 65 -0.92 13.12 -1.64
CA GLN A 65 -2.31 12.83 -1.93
C GLN A 65 -2.54 11.34 -2.20
N ILE A 66 -3.70 10.86 -1.78
CA ILE A 66 -4.25 9.57 -2.20
C ILE A 66 -5.40 9.89 -3.16
N PHE A 67 -5.24 9.51 -4.42
CA PHE A 67 -6.20 9.77 -5.47
C PHE A 67 -7.16 8.58 -5.63
N LEU A 68 -8.47 8.86 -5.48
CA LEU A 68 -9.52 7.87 -5.64
C LEU A 68 -10.27 8.12 -6.95
N GLU A 69 -10.50 7.06 -7.71
CA GLU A 69 -11.19 7.11 -9.01
C GLU A 69 -12.50 6.32 -8.97
N SER A 70 -13.56 6.95 -9.49
CA SER A 70 -14.87 6.31 -9.60
C SER A 70 -14.85 5.09 -10.53
N ASP A 71 -14.07 5.15 -11.61
CA ASP A 71 -13.97 4.05 -12.57
C ASP A 71 -13.33 2.80 -11.95
N LEU A 72 -12.31 2.99 -11.10
CA LEU A 72 -11.73 1.89 -10.33
C LEU A 72 -12.74 1.30 -9.34
N PHE A 73 -13.48 2.16 -8.65
CA PHE A 73 -14.51 1.71 -7.72
C PHE A 73 -15.60 0.89 -8.42
N ASN A 74 -16.09 1.37 -9.54
CA ASN A 74 -17.14 0.73 -10.34
C ASN A 74 -16.65 -0.57 -10.99
N SER A 75 -15.36 -0.67 -11.32
CA SER A 75 -14.73 -1.92 -11.82
C SER A 75 -14.41 -2.93 -10.72
N GLY A 76 -14.76 -2.64 -9.46
CA GLY A 76 -14.55 -3.54 -8.33
C GLY A 76 -13.15 -3.48 -7.71
N VAL A 77 -12.31 -2.51 -8.07
CA VAL A 77 -11.04 -2.26 -7.41
C VAL A 77 -11.29 -1.45 -6.15
N ARG A 78 -11.19 -2.10 -5.00
CA ARG A 78 -11.43 -1.47 -3.69
C ARG A 78 -10.31 -1.81 -2.71
N PRO A 79 -9.61 -0.80 -2.15
CA PRO A 79 -9.82 0.64 -2.32
C PRO A 79 -9.52 1.13 -3.74
N ALA A 80 -10.29 2.12 -4.20
CA ALA A 80 -10.23 2.63 -5.57
C ALA A 80 -9.06 3.62 -5.78
N ILE A 81 -7.88 3.25 -5.33
CA ILE A 81 -6.68 4.10 -5.32
C ILE A 81 -5.97 4.03 -6.67
N ASN A 82 -5.80 5.19 -7.30
CA ASN A 82 -4.88 5.31 -8.43
C ASN A 82 -3.44 5.45 -7.91
N VAL A 83 -2.68 4.36 -7.97
CA VAL A 83 -1.30 4.29 -7.49
C VAL A 83 -0.35 5.18 -8.31
N GLY A 84 -0.64 5.39 -9.60
CA GLY A 84 0.20 6.17 -10.51
C GLY A 84 0.33 7.63 -10.10
N ILE A 85 -0.81 8.27 -9.83
CA ILE A 85 -0.90 9.70 -9.49
C ILE A 85 -0.94 9.98 -7.99
N SER A 86 -1.05 8.94 -7.17
CA SER A 86 -0.93 9.09 -5.72
C SER A 86 0.53 9.28 -5.31
N VAL A 87 0.79 10.23 -4.43
CA VAL A 87 2.14 10.60 -3.98
C VAL A 87 2.17 10.71 -2.48
N SER A 88 3.23 10.22 -1.85
CA SER A 88 3.53 10.48 -0.44
C SER A 88 4.98 10.93 -0.29
N ARG A 89 5.19 12.15 0.20
CA ARG A 89 6.55 12.70 0.45
C ARG A 89 7.22 12.08 1.67
N VAL A 90 6.42 11.68 2.65
CA VAL A 90 6.90 11.11 3.93
C VAL A 90 6.70 9.60 4.04
N GLY A 91 5.83 9.01 3.23
CA GLY A 91 5.44 7.61 3.34
C GLY A 91 6.61 6.63 3.30
N GLY A 92 7.57 6.89 2.43
CA GLY A 92 8.78 6.07 2.32
C GLY A 92 9.67 6.11 3.58
N SER A 93 9.68 7.23 4.32
CA SER A 93 10.44 7.36 5.58
C SER A 93 9.69 6.74 6.77
N ALA A 94 8.36 6.70 6.70
CA ALA A 94 7.50 6.12 7.73
C ALA A 94 7.39 4.58 7.64
N GLN A 95 7.72 4.00 6.49
CA GLN A 95 7.70 2.55 6.31
C GLN A 95 8.81 1.85 7.07
N ILE A 96 8.50 0.71 7.67
CA ILE A 96 9.53 -0.20 8.22
C ILE A 96 10.41 -0.74 7.08
N LYS A 97 11.65 -1.11 7.42
CA LYS A 97 12.67 -1.47 6.40
C LYS A 97 12.25 -2.62 5.49
N SER A 98 11.57 -3.63 6.00
CA SER A 98 11.04 -4.77 5.25
C SER A 98 9.98 -4.33 4.23
N MET A 99 9.00 -3.52 4.63
CA MET A 99 7.99 -2.96 3.73
C MET A 99 8.64 -2.11 2.63
N LYS A 100 9.59 -1.25 2.99
CA LYS A 100 10.27 -0.37 2.01
C LYS A 100 11.00 -1.16 0.93
N LYS A 101 11.62 -2.30 1.30
CA LYS A 101 12.31 -3.18 0.33
C LYS A 101 11.33 -3.85 -0.63
N VAL A 102 10.16 -4.28 -0.14
CA VAL A 102 9.19 -5.06 -0.91
C VAL A 102 8.30 -4.16 -1.77
N ALA A 103 7.82 -3.05 -1.22
CA ALA A 103 6.90 -2.15 -1.92
C ALA A 103 7.57 -1.22 -2.94
N GLY A 104 8.92 -1.15 -2.95
CA GLY A 104 9.65 -0.21 -3.79
C GLY A 104 9.38 -0.34 -5.29
N THR A 105 9.20 -1.56 -5.79
CA THR A 105 8.92 -1.84 -7.19
C THR A 105 7.44 -1.83 -7.55
N LEU A 106 6.56 -1.98 -6.55
CA LEU A 106 5.12 -2.16 -6.77
C LEU A 106 4.49 -0.99 -7.54
N LYS A 107 4.91 0.24 -7.24
CA LYS A 107 4.39 1.42 -7.93
C LYS A 107 4.74 1.42 -9.42
N LEU A 108 5.98 1.04 -9.76
CA LEU A 108 6.43 0.93 -11.15
C LEU A 108 5.72 -0.21 -11.87
N ASP A 109 5.62 -1.37 -11.24
CA ASP A 109 4.90 -2.53 -11.79
C ASP A 109 3.43 -2.18 -12.11
N GLN A 110 2.76 -1.44 -11.21
CA GLN A 110 1.37 -1.04 -11.41
C GLN A 110 1.22 0.05 -12.48
N ALA A 111 2.14 1.00 -12.57
CA ALA A 111 2.13 2.02 -13.62
C ALA A 111 2.31 1.38 -15.01
N GLN A 112 3.30 0.48 -15.14
CA GLN A 112 3.56 -0.26 -16.37
C GLN A 112 2.36 -1.15 -16.77
N TYR A 113 1.77 -1.85 -15.81
CA TYR A 113 0.58 -2.65 -16.07
C TYR A 113 -0.56 -1.81 -16.65
N ARG A 114 -0.87 -0.64 -16.06
CA ARG A 114 -1.96 0.20 -16.53
C ARG A 114 -1.73 0.74 -17.93
N GLU A 115 -0.49 1.13 -18.25
CA GLU A 115 -0.13 1.57 -19.57
C GLU A 115 -0.35 0.44 -20.60
N LEU A 116 0.15 -0.74 -20.32
CA LEU A 116 0.00 -1.91 -21.19
C LEU A 116 -1.44 -2.42 -21.28
N GLU A 117 -2.21 -2.35 -20.18
CA GLU A 117 -3.64 -2.71 -20.18
C GLU A 117 -4.45 -1.82 -21.13
N ALA A 118 -4.13 -0.52 -21.16
CA ALA A 118 -4.78 0.41 -22.10
C ALA A 118 -4.49 0.01 -23.56
N PHE A 119 -3.25 -0.33 -23.88
CA PHE A 119 -2.89 -0.81 -25.22
C PHE A 119 -3.54 -2.15 -25.57
N ALA A 120 -3.63 -3.08 -24.62
CA ALA A 120 -4.27 -4.38 -24.82
C ALA A 120 -5.75 -4.28 -25.21
N LYS A 121 -6.45 -3.27 -24.70
CA LYS A 121 -7.87 -3.02 -25.05
C LYS A 121 -8.08 -2.59 -26.50
N PHE A 122 -7.05 -2.10 -27.19
CA PHE A 122 -7.12 -1.69 -28.58
C PHE A 122 -6.79 -2.79 -29.58
N GLY A 123 -6.61 -4.06 -29.14
CA GLY A 123 -6.53 -5.24 -30.01
C GLY A 123 -5.22 -5.42 -30.76
N SER A 124 -4.10 -4.90 -30.24
CA SER A 124 -2.79 -5.20 -30.80
C SER A 124 -2.34 -6.61 -30.42
N ASP A 125 -1.68 -7.30 -31.35
CA ASP A 125 -0.98 -8.54 -31.05
C ASP A 125 0.16 -8.24 -30.07
N LEU A 126 0.02 -8.76 -28.84
CA LEU A 126 0.99 -8.56 -27.79
C LEU A 126 2.00 -9.71 -27.78
N ASP A 127 3.27 -9.37 -27.63
CA ASP A 127 4.31 -10.37 -27.42
C ASP A 127 4.19 -11.08 -26.07
N ALA A 128 4.82 -12.24 -25.94
CA ALA A 128 4.74 -13.07 -24.73
C ALA A 128 5.28 -12.35 -23.47
N ALA A 129 6.26 -11.46 -23.61
CA ALA A 129 6.83 -10.71 -22.51
C ALA A 129 5.83 -9.68 -21.99
N THR A 130 5.21 -8.93 -22.89
CA THR A 130 4.16 -7.94 -22.56
C THR A 130 2.94 -8.62 -21.91
N MET A 131 2.52 -9.77 -22.45
CA MET A 131 1.46 -10.58 -21.81
C MET A 131 1.83 -11.00 -20.39
N GLY A 132 3.08 -11.37 -20.15
CA GLY A 132 3.58 -11.70 -18.81
C GLY A 132 3.47 -10.55 -17.82
N VAL A 133 3.75 -9.32 -18.25
CA VAL A 133 3.60 -8.12 -17.40
C VAL A 133 2.14 -7.84 -17.10
N ILE A 134 1.25 -7.95 -18.09
CA ILE A 134 -0.19 -7.76 -17.91
C ILE A 134 -0.76 -8.79 -16.93
N GLU A 135 -0.42 -10.06 -17.09
CA GLU A 135 -0.89 -11.13 -16.21
C GLU A 135 -0.37 -10.98 -14.78
N LYS A 136 0.89 -10.57 -14.58
CA LYS A 136 1.43 -10.19 -13.26
C LYS A 136 0.66 -9.01 -12.68
N GLY A 137 0.42 -7.98 -13.47
CA GLY A 137 -0.29 -6.77 -13.05
C GLY A 137 -1.72 -7.04 -12.60
N LYS A 138 -2.48 -7.88 -13.34
CA LYS A 138 -3.84 -8.30 -12.95
C LYS A 138 -3.84 -8.96 -11.57
N ARG A 139 -2.91 -9.89 -11.31
CA ARG A 139 -2.79 -10.55 -10.01
C ARG A 139 -2.40 -9.57 -8.91
N ASN A 140 -1.50 -8.63 -9.19
CA ASN A 140 -1.13 -7.58 -8.26
C ASN A 140 -2.30 -6.66 -7.91
N VAL A 141 -3.19 -6.36 -8.86
CA VAL A 141 -4.44 -5.64 -8.57
C VAL A 141 -5.32 -6.43 -7.62
N GLU A 142 -5.46 -7.75 -7.81
CA GLU A 142 -6.27 -8.59 -6.94
C GLU A 142 -5.74 -8.64 -5.50
N ILE A 143 -4.42 -8.82 -5.30
CA ILE A 143 -3.85 -8.84 -3.94
C ILE A 143 -3.92 -7.48 -3.24
N LEU A 144 -4.04 -6.38 -3.96
CA LEU A 144 -4.18 -5.05 -3.38
C LEU A 144 -5.63 -4.70 -2.99
N LYS A 145 -6.61 -5.47 -3.44
CA LYS A 145 -7.99 -5.32 -2.99
C LYS A 145 -8.12 -5.80 -1.55
N GLN A 146 -8.85 -5.06 -0.73
CA GLN A 146 -9.12 -5.46 0.65
C GLN A 146 -10.49 -4.96 1.11
N PRO A 147 -11.14 -5.67 2.06
CA PRO A 147 -12.38 -5.22 2.67
C PRO A 147 -12.16 -3.94 3.49
N GLN A 148 -13.19 -3.11 3.62
CA GLN A 148 -13.13 -1.87 4.38
C GLN A 148 -12.91 -2.12 5.89
N SER A 149 -13.45 -3.20 6.42
CA SER A 149 -13.47 -3.50 7.84
C SER A 149 -12.43 -4.52 8.31
N ASP A 150 -11.59 -5.01 7.39
CA ASP A 150 -10.59 -6.06 7.70
C ASP A 150 -9.22 -5.68 7.13
N PRO A 151 -8.53 -4.70 7.76
CA PRO A 151 -7.19 -4.28 7.34
C PRO A 151 -6.14 -5.32 7.76
N TYR A 152 -5.29 -5.72 6.83
CA TYR A 152 -4.20 -6.64 7.13
C TYR A 152 -3.12 -6.02 8.03
N PRO A 153 -2.59 -6.79 9.02
CA PRO A 153 -1.38 -6.43 9.73
C PRO A 153 -0.20 -6.22 8.78
N VAL A 154 0.76 -5.37 9.17
CA VAL A 154 1.87 -4.97 8.28
C VAL A 154 2.73 -6.15 7.82
N GLU A 155 2.95 -7.14 8.66
CA GLU A 155 3.67 -8.37 8.35
C GLU A 155 2.98 -9.18 7.24
N ASN A 156 1.65 -9.29 7.29
CA ASN A 156 0.86 -9.97 6.27
C ASN A 156 0.87 -9.19 4.94
N GLN A 157 0.79 -7.85 5.01
CA GLN A 157 0.93 -7.01 3.83
C GLN A 157 2.27 -7.22 3.14
N ILE A 158 3.38 -7.29 3.90
CA ILE A 158 4.71 -7.52 3.35
C ILE A 158 4.79 -8.89 2.66
N ALA A 159 4.30 -9.93 3.31
CA ALA A 159 4.34 -11.29 2.78
C ALA A 159 3.59 -11.40 1.43
N ILE A 160 2.38 -10.86 1.34
CA ILE A 160 1.59 -10.95 0.11
C ILE A 160 2.11 -10.03 -1.00
N ILE A 161 2.57 -8.82 -0.68
CA ILE A 161 3.19 -7.91 -1.66
C ILE A 161 4.49 -8.52 -2.19
N TYR A 162 5.28 -9.19 -1.34
CA TYR A 162 6.47 -9.92 -1.76
C TYR A 162 6.11 -11.00 -2.78
N ALA A 163 5.10 -11.82 -2.49
CA ALA A 163 4.65 -12.87 -3.41
C ALA A 163 4.21 -12.30 -4.77
N GLY A 164 3.49 -11.19 -4.79
CA GLY A 164 3.07 -10.50 -6.02
C GLY A 164 4.25 -9.90 -6.78
N SER A 165 5.16 -9.19 -6.11
CA SER A 165 6.32 -8.54 -6.73
C SER A 165 7.28 -9.55 -7.38
N LYS A 166 7.47 -10.72 -6.74
CA LYS A 166 8.30 -11.82 -7.23
C LYS A 166 7.57 -12.74 -8.21
N ASN A 167 6.34 -12.39 -8.62
CA ASN A 167 5.54 -13.18 -9.57
C ASN A 167 5.32 -14.65 -9.15
N LEU A 168 5.25 -14.91 -7.84
CA LEU A 168 5.03 -16.26 -7.32
C LEU A 168 3.60 -16.77 -7.57
N LEU A 169 2.69 -15.86 -7.88
CA LEU A 169 1.30 -16.19 -8.23
C LEU A 169 1.09 -16.53 -9.71
N ARG A 170 2.15 -16.73 -10.49
CA ARG A 170 2.04 -16.94 -11.95
C ARG A 170 1.09 -18.08 -12.33
N GLN A 171 1.07 -19.15 -11.55
CA GLN A 171 0.23 -20.34 -11.80
C GLN A 171 -1.18 -20.20 -11.24
N VAL A 172 -1.44 -19.17 -10.41
CA VAL A 172 -2.74 -18.95 -9.78
C VAL A 172 -3.67 -18.22 -10.76
N PRO A 173 -4.86 -18.75 -11.09
CA PRO A 173 -5.86 -18.02 -11.87
C PRO A 173 -6.27 -16.72 -11.19
N VAL A 174 -6.48 -15.66 -11.96
CA VAL A 174 -6.77 -14.31 -11.43
C VAL A 174 -8.00 -14.31 -10.51
N ASN A 175 -9.04 -15.07 -10.86
CA ASN A 175 -10.27 -15.19 -10.06
C ASN A 175 -10.09 -15.98 -8.75
N ARG A 176 -8.98 -16.69 -8.56
CA ARG A 176 -8.67 -17.46 -7.35
C ARG A 176 -7.55 -16.82 -6.51
N VAL A 177 -7.03 -15.66 -6.91
CA VAL A 177 -5.95 -14.98 -6.18
C VAL A 177 -6.35 -14.69 -4.73
N LYS A 178 -7.60 -14.31 -4.47
CA LYS A 178 -8.06 -14.03 -3.10
C LYS A 178 -8.18 -15.29 -2.23
N GLU A 179 -8.48 -16.41 -2.82
CA GLU A 179 -8.47 -17.71 -2.13
C GLU A 179 -7.03 -18.10 -1.75
N PHE A 180 -6.12 -18.01 -2.72
CA PHE A 180 -4.69 -18.23 -2.48
C PHE A 180 -4.14 -17.31 -1.39
N GLU A 181 -4.44 -16.01 -1.45
CA GLU A 181 -3.98 -15.02 -0.47
C GLU A 181 -4.38 -15.41 0.96
N ARG A 182 -5.64 -15.78 1.15
CA ARG A 182 -6.16 -16.22 2.46
C ARG A 182 -5.43 -17.45 2.97
N GLU A 183 -5.32 -18.50 2.15
CA GLU A 183 -4.62 -19.73 2.53
C GLU A 183 -3.13 -19.51 2.80
N TYR A 184 -2.48 -18.68 1.99
CA TYR A 184 -1.07 -18.34 2.16
C TYR A 184 -0.81 -17.62 3.47
N LEU A 185 -1.59 -16.58 3.77
CA LEU A 185 -1.45 -15.83 5.01
C LEU A 185 -1.84 -16.68 6.24
N GLU A 186 -2.87 -17.49 6.14
CA GLU A 186 -3.26 -18.40 7.22
C GLU A 186 -2.15 -19.43 7.51
N PHE A 187 -1.58 -20.05 6.48
CA PHE A 187 -0.47 -20.98 6.64
C PHE A 187 0.76 -20.32 7.27
N LEU A 188 1.13 -19.14 6.84
CA LEU A 188 2.23 -18.39 7.45
C LEU A 188 1.95 -18.02 8.92
N ASN A 189 0.74 -17.62 9.25
CA ASN A 189 0.36 -17.29 10.63
C ASN A 189 0.38 -18.51 11.56
N VAL A 190 0.09 -19.72 11.06
CA VAL A 190 0.07 -20.94 11.84
C VAL A 190 1.45 -21.59 11.92
N SER A 191 2.15 -21.70 10.79
CA SER A 191 3.35 -22.55 10.68
C SER A 191 4.67 -21.76 10.67
N HIS A 192 4.63 -20.47 10.37
CA HIS A 192 5.82 -19.59 10.21
C HIS A 192 5.62 -18.24 10.87
N ARG A 193 5.08 -18.23 12.08
CA ARG A 193 4.84 -16.99 12.83
C ARG A 193 6.12 -16.21 13.13
N ASP A 194 7.20 -16.93 13.36
CA ASP A 194 8.56 -16.38 13.54
C ASP A 194 8.99 -15.52 12.35
N VAL A 195 8.73 -15.98 11.12
CA VAL A 195 9.00 -15.25 9.88
C VAL A 195 8.20 -13.95 9.82
N LEU A 196 6.92 -13.98 10.17
CA LEU A 196 6.07 -12.79 10.20
C LEU A 196 6.52 -11.80 11.27
N ASP A 197 6.91 -12.26 12.45
CA ASP A 197 7.41 -11.39 13.53
C ASP A 197 8.73 -10.71 13.15
N GLU A 198 9.61 -11.39 12.42
CA GLU A 198 10.83 -10.77 11.88
C GLU A 198 10.53 -9.74 10.78
N LEU A 199 9.56 -10.02 9.89
CA LEU A 199 9.08 -9.04 8.92
C LEU A 199 8.54 -7.77 9.59
N LYS A 200 7.77 -7.94 10.66
CA LYS A 200 7.24 -6.85 11.49
C LYS A 200 8.36 -6.05 12.16
N ALA A 201 9.41 -6.72 12.60
CA ALA A 201 10.62 -6.10 13.15
C ALA A 201 11.48 -5.36 12.09
N GLY A 202 11.07 -5.38 10.82
CA GLY A 202 11.74 -4.71 9.72
C GLY A 202 12.88 -5.51 9.09
N LYS A 203 13.02 -6.80 9.43
CA LYS A 203 14.02 -7.68 8.82
C LYS A 203 13.48 -8.33 7.56
N LEU A 204 14.34 -8.47 6.57
CA LEU A 204 14.08 -9.23 5.34
C LEU A 204 15.42 -9.85 4.91
N THR A 205 15.67 -11.05 5.43
CA THR A 205 16.87 -11.86 5.15
C THR A 205 16.61 -12.86 4.03
N ASP A 206 17.67 -13.46 3.51
CA ASP A 206 17.55 -14.48 2.47
C ASP A 206 16.81 -15.73 2.96
N GLU A 207 16.93 -16.08 4.25
CA GLU A 207 16.19 -17.18 4.87
C GLU A 207 14.68 -16.91 4.90
N ILE A 208 14.29 -15.69 5.28
CA ILE A 208 12.89 -15.25 5.28
C ILE A 208 12.33 -15.32 3.86
N THR A 209 13.04 -14.77 2.89
CA THR A 209 12.58 -14.76 1.50
C THR A 209 12.48 -16.16 0.92
N ALA A 210 13.43 -17.05 1.23
CA ALA A 210 13.39 -18.46 0.81
C ALA A 210 12.16 -19.18 1.39
N THR A 211 11.83 -18.93 2.66
CA THR A 211 10.64 -19.50 3.29
C THR A 211 9.36 -18.99 2.64
N LEU A 212 9.23 -17.68 2.41
CA LEU A 212 8.08 -17.09 1.74
C LEU A 212 7.90 -17.66 0.32
N GLU A 213 9.00 -17.79 -0.43
CA GLU A 213 8.97 -18.33 -1.78
C GLU A 213 8.59 -19.81 -1.80
N LYS A 214 9.14 -20.61 -0.88
CA LYS A 214 8.83 -22.02 -0.78
C LYS A 214 7.35 -22.24 -0.52
N VAL A 215 6.82 -21.60 0.51
CA VAL A 215 5.40 -21.71 0.87
C VAL A 215 4.50 -21.25 -0.27
N ALA A 216 4.82 -20.13 -0.90
CA ALA A 216 4.03 -19.61 -2.01
C ALA A 216 4.03 -20.55 -3.23
N LYS A 217 5.16 -21.18 -3.56
CA LYS A 217 5.29 -22.14 -4.68
C LYS A 217 4.51 -23.42 -4.39
N GLU A 218 4.70 -24.02 -3.22
CA GLU A 218 3.99 -25.24 -2.79
C GLU A 218 2.46 -25.04 -2.82
N LEU A 219 2.01 -23.87 -2.37
CA LEU A 219 0.59 -23.54 -2.40
C LEU A 219 0.09 -23.27 -3.83
N ALA A 220 0.85 -22.54 -4.65
CA ALA A 220 0.47 -22.20 -6.02
C ALA A 220 0.29 -23.44 -6.91
N GLU A 221 1.02 -24.54 -6.65
CA GLU A 221 0.87 -25.81 -7.34
C GLU A 221 -0.55 -26.39 -7.21
N LYS A 222 -1.24 -26.16 -6.09
CA LYS A 222 -2.64 -26.59 -5.90
C LYS A 222 -3.62 -25.86 -6.81
N TYR A 223 -3.23 -24.70 -7.34
CA TYR A 223 -4.04 -23.83 -8.20
C TYR A 223 -3.70 -23.97 -9.68
N ALA A 224 -2.64 -24.72 -10.00
CA ALA A 224 -2.13 -24.87 -11.38
C ALA A 224 -2.96 -25.84 -12.25
N ALA A 225 -4.07 -26.38 -11.75
CA ALA A 225 -4.93 -27.37 -12.43
C ALA A 225 -6.02 -26.73 -13.28
#